data_ed7e2eac125e1ec8ffa35b3fbfcd3c43
#
_entry.id   ed7e2eac125e1ec8ffa35b3fbfcd3c43
#
_cell.length_a   1.000
_cell.length_b   1.000
_cell.length_c   1.000
_cell.angle_alpha   90.00
_cell.angle_beta   90.00
_cell.angle_gamma   90.00
#
_symmetry.space_group_name_H-M   'P 1'
#
loop_
_entity.id
_entity.type
_entity.pdbx_description
1 polymer ?
#
loop_
_entity_poly.entity_id
_entity_poly.type
_entity_poly.pdbx_seq_one_letter_code
_entity_poly.pdbx_strand_id
1 'polypeptide(L)'
;MRTEELIRRVTGLDIALLDAIEAAGYVTPDRHLGGLDPRWWSESDLDKVRDIARFRRRGDALEEAYRKAREDRLFGLCPCDWR
;
A
#
# COMPACT_ATOMS: atom_id res chain seq x y z
N MET A 1 -2.51 -7.24 -9.71
CA MET A 1 -3.76 -7.74 -9.10
C MET A 1 -4.80 -6.62 -8.98
N ARG A 2 -6.06 -6.99 -8.89
CA ARG A 2 -7.14 -6.03 -8.75
C ARG A 2 -7.25 -5.56 -7.30
N THR A 3 -7.93 -4.43 -7.09
CA THR A 3 -8.13 -3.85 -5.76
C THR A 3 -8.76 -4.83 -4.78
N GLU A 4 -9.78 -5.57 -5.22
CA GLU A 4 -10.47 -6.54 -4.37
C GLU A 4 -9.53 -7.65 -3.90
N GLU A 5 -8.67 -8.12 -4.79
CA GLU A 5 -7.69 -9.15 -4.45
C GLU A 5 -6.66 -8.62 -3.47
N LEU A 6 -6.21 -7.38 -3.65
CA LEU A 6 -5.26 -6.74 -2.75
C LEU A 6 -5.84 -6.65 -1.34
N ILE A 7 -7.07 -6.18 -1.22
CA ILE A 7 -7.76 -6.06 0.07
C ILE A 7 -7.88 -7.42 0.74
N ARG A 8 -8.16 -8.45 -0.05
CA ARG A 8 -8.30 -9.80 0.49
C ARG A 8 -6.98 -10.38 1.00
N ARG A 9 -5.88 -10.03 0.34
CA ARG A 9 -4.56 -10.56 0.70
C ARG A 9 -3.90 -9.85 1.88
N VAL A 10 -4.33 -8.63 2.19
CA VAL A 10 -3.71 -7.83 3.25
C VAL A 10 -4.65 -7.75 4.44
N THR A 11 -4.21 -8.32 5.55
CA THR A 11 -4.99 -8.29 6.80
C THR A 11 -5.12 -6.86 7.32
N GLY A 12 -6.34 -6.44 7.63
CA GLY A 12 -6.59 -5.11 8.17
C GLY A 12 -6.72 -4.02 7.13
N LEU A 13 -6.63 -4.37 5.85
CA LEU A 13 -6.82 -3.40 4.77
C LEU A 13 -8.28 -3.34 4.37
N ASP A 14 -8.79 -2.12 4.18
CA ASP A 14 -10.11 -1.90 3.61
C ASP A 14 -10.02 -0.85 2.50
N ILE A 15 -11.13 -0.64 1.81
CA ILE A 15 -11.15 0.28 0.68
C ILE A 15 -10.85 1.72 1.11
N ALA A 16 -11.31 2.12 2.28
CA ALA A 16 -11.07 3.47 2.79
C ALA A 16 -9.58 3.70 3.05
N LEU A 17 -8.90 2.74 3.65
CA LEU A 17 -7.47 2.83 3.90
C LEU A 17 -6.69 2.84 2.59
N LEU A 18 -7.06 1.97 1.66
CA LEU A 18 -6.40 1.89 0.37
C LEU A 18 -6.56 3.19 -0.43
N ASP A 19 -7.75 3.76 -0.43
CA ASP A 19 -8.01 5.04 -1.09
C ASP A 19 -7.18 6.15 -0.45
N ALA A 20 -7.05 6.16 0.87
CA ALA A 20 -6.22 7.14 1.57
C ALA A 20 -4.74 7.00 1.21
N ILE A 21 -4.24 5.78 1.10
CA ILE A 21 -2.86 5.51 0.71
C ILE A 21 -2.59 6.03 -0.71
N GLU A 22 -3.51 5.76 -1.62
CA GLU A 22 -3.38 6.22 -2.99
C GLU A 22 -3.48 7.74 -3.09
N ALA A 23 -4.43 8.34 -2.39
CA ALA A 23 -4.63 9.79 -2.39
C ALA A 23 -3.42 10.54 -1.84
N ALA A 24 -2.75 9.95 -0.86
CA ALA A 24 -1.53 10.53 -0.29
C ALA A 24 -0.31 10.35 -1.19
N GLY A 25 -0.42 9.52 -2.24
CA GLY A 25 0.69 9.25 -3.14
C GLY A 25 1.73 8.28 -2.61
N TYR A 26 1.41 7.56 -1.54
CA TYR A 26 2.35 6.62 -0.92
C TYR A 26 2.57 5.38 -1.79
N VAL A 27 1.53 4.91 -2.45
CA VAL A 27 1.61 3.82 -3.41
C VAL A 27 0.78 4.21 -4.62
N THR A 28 1.34 4.07 -5.81
CA THR A 28 0.66 4.45 -7.04
C THR A 28 0.43 3.21 -7.89
N PRO A 29 -0.83 2.76 -8.03
CA PRO A 29 -1.13 1.61 -8.87
C PRO A 29 -1.06 1.97 -10.34
N ASP A 30 -0.83 0.97 -11.18
CA ASP A 30 -0.98 1.12 -12.61
C ASP A 30 -2.47 1.24 -12.95
N ARG A 31 -2.76 1.90 -14.07
CA ARG A 31 -4.11 2.04 -14.52
C ARG A 31 -4.31 1.24 -15.81
N HIS A 32 -5.30 0.38 -15.78
CA HIS A 32 -5.68 -0.41 -16.94
C HIS A 32 -6.97 0.14 -17.53
N LEU A 33 -7.17 -0.08 -18.81
CA LEU A 33 -8.38 0.33 -19.49
C LEU A 33 -9.54 -0.60 -19.14
N GLY A 34 -10.70 0.00 -18.89
CA GLY A 34 -11.94 -0.73 -18.71
C GLY A 34 -12.21 -1.13 -17.27
N GLY A 35 -13.47 -1.42 -17.00
CA GLY A 35 -13.94 -1.84 -15.68
C GLY A 35 -14.30 -0.66 -14.78
N LEU A 36 -14.94 -0.98 -13.66
CA LEU A 36 -15.35 0.01 -12.66
C LEU A 36 -14.16 0.51 -11.83
N ASP A 37 -13.15 -0.32 -11.71
CA ASP A 37 -11.94 0.03 -10.96
C ASP A 37 -10.72 -0.22 -11.85
N PRO A 38 -10.15 0.84 -12.45
CA PRO A 38 -9.02 0.69 -13.37
C PRO A 38 -7.66 0.45 -12.68
N ARG A 39 -7.64 0.42 -11.36
CA ARG A 39 -6.38 0.27 -10.62
C ARG A 39 -5.86 -1.15 -10.71
N TRP A 40 -4.56 -1.27 -10.97
CA TRP A 40 -3.88 -2.56 -10.99
C TRP A 40 -2.66 -2.49 -10.08
N TRP A 41 -2.61 -3.39 -9.10
CA TRP A 41 -1.59 -3.40 -8.08
C TRP A 41 -0.56 -4.48 -8.35
N SER A 42 0.72 -4.15 -8.20
CA SER A 42 1.81 -5.10 -8.38
C SER A 42 2.13 -5.84 -7.07
N GLU A 43 2.99 -6.84 -7.16
CA GLU A 43 3.48 -7.51 -5.95
C GLU A 43 4.25 -6.54 -5.05
N SER A 44 5.01 -5.63 -5.65
CA SER A 44 5.72 -4.59 -4.91
C SER A 44 4.74 -3.68 -4.17
N ASP A 45 3.65 -3.31 -4.83
CA ASP A 45 2.60 -2.51 -4.21
C ASP A 45 1.96 -3.25 -3.05
N LEU A 46 1.73 -4.56 -3.21
CA LEU A 46 1.18 -5.40 -2.16
C LEU A 46 2.07 -5.34 -0.90
N ASP A 47 3.37 -5.48 -1.07
CA ASP A 47 4.30 -5.45 0.05
C ASP A 47 4.28 -4.09 0.76
N LYS A 48 4.25 -3.01 0.01
CA LYS A 48 4.20 -1.66 0.57
C LYS A 48 2.91 -1.43 1.36
N VAL A 49 1.79 -1.80 0.76
CA VAL A 49 0.48 -1.65 1.41
C VAL A 49 0.39 -2.51 2.65
N ARG A 50 0.93 -3.72 2.59
CA ARG A 50 0.95 -4.63 3.75
C ARG A 50 1.70 -4.02 4.92
N ASP A 51 2.87 -3.44 4.67
CA ASP A 51 3.65 -2.81 5.73
C ASP A 51 2.92 -1.62 6.33
N ILE A 52 2.32 -0.78 5.50
CA ILE A 52 1.55 0.37 5.98
C ILE A 52 0.36 -0.10 6.83
N ALA A 53 -0.36 -1.10 6.36
CA ALA A 53 -1.51 -1.65 7.07
C ALA A 53 -1.09 -2.23 8.42
N ARG A 54 0.07 -2.88 8.47
CA ARG A 54 0.59 -3.45 9.71
C ARG A 54 0.79 -2.37 10.77
N PHE A 55 1.41 -1.26 10.42
CA PHE A 55 1.63 -0.16 11.36
C PHE A 55 0.32 0.54 11.72
N ARG A 56 -0.59 0.67 10.76
CA ARG A 56 -1.92 1.21 11.06
C ARG A 56 -2.66 0.38 12.09
N ARG A 57 -2.54 -0.93 12.02
CA ARG A 57 -3.17 -1.83 13.00
C ARG A 57 -2.59 -1.67 14.40
N ARG A 58 -1.37 -1.19 14.51
CA ARG A 58 -0.73 -0.89 15.79
C ARG A 58 -1.20 0.43 16.40
N GLY A 59 -1.99 1.21 15.66
CA GLY A 59 -2.51 2.48 16.13
C GLY A 59 -1.81 3.70 15.58
N ASP A 60 -0.84 3.53 14.68
CA ASP A 60 -0.14 4.65 14.08
C ASP A 60 -1.05 5.39 13.09
N ALA A 61 -0.89 6.70 12.99
CA ALA A 61 -1.54 7.48 11.95
C ALA A 61 -1.00 7.06 10.58
N LEU A 62 -1.74 7.32 9.52
CA LEU A 62 -1.35 6.90 8.17
C LEU A 62 0.05 7.42 7.80
N GLU A 63 0.32 8.69 8.06
CA GLU A 63 1.62 9.29 7.79
C GLU A 63 2.74 8.59 8.55
N GLU A 64 2.52 8.31 9.82
CA GLU A 64 3.48 7.59 10.65
C GLU A 64 3.68 6.17 10.16
N ALA A 65 2.60 5.49 9.79
CA ALA A 65 2.67 4.13 9.27
C ALA A 65 3.49 4.08 7.99
N TYR A 66 3.28 5.04 7.09
CA TYR A 66 4.06 5.12 5.86
C TYR A 66 5.55 5.37 6.15
N ARG A 67 5.85 6.31 7.04
CA ARG A 67 7.22 6.63 7.39
C ARG A 67 7.94 5.43 7.99
N LYS A 68 7.29 4.74 8.93
CA LYS A 68 7.88 3.56 9.58
C LYS A 68 8.07 2.41 8.59
N ALA A 69 7.13 2.19 7.71
CA ALA A 69 7.24 1.16 6.68
C ALA A 69 8.42 1.44 5.76
N ARG A 70 8.58 2.69 5.38
CA ARG A 70 9.68 3.12 4.52
C ARG A 70 11.03 2.94 5.20
N GLU A 71 11.14 3.33 6.46
CA GLU A 71 12.37 3.18 7.23
C GLU A 71 12.75 1.72 7.40
N ASP A 72 11.77 0.87 7.69
CA ASP A 72 11.99 -0.56 7.84
C ASP A 72 12.58 -1.16 6.57
N ARG A 73 12.06 -0.78 5.41
CA ARG A 73 12.58 -1.24 4.12
C ARG A 73 13.97 -0.73 3.82
N LEU A 74 14.27 0.51 4.18
CA LEU A 74 15.59 1.09 3.94
C LEU A 74 16.67 0.39 4.77
N PHE A 75 16.33 -0.10 5.95
CA PHE A 75 17.28 -0.85 6.76
C PHE A 75 17.46 -2.29 6.33
N GLY A 76 16.42 -2.90 5.79
CA GLY A 76 16.44 -4.32 5.47
C GLY A 76 16.64 -4.67 4.01
N LEU A 77 16.33 -3.76 3.09
CA LEU A 77 16.27 -4.07 1.66
C LEU A 77 16.85 -2.93 0.83
N CYS A 78 16.83 -3.14 -0.48
CA CYS A 78 17.26 -2.12 -1.42
C CYS A 78 16.39 -0.86 -1.31
N PRO A 79 17.00 0.32 -1.15
CA PRO A 79 16.25 1.56 -1.01
C PRO A 79 15.47 1.97 -2.27
N CYS A 80 15.67 1.31 -3.39
CA CYS A 80 14.96 1.63 -4.62
C CYS A 80 13.49 1.24 -4.61
N ASP A 81 13.04 0.46 -3.63
CA ASP A 81 11.63 0.08 -3.51
C ASP A 81 10.72 1.26 -3.19
N TRP A 82 11.26 2.30 -2.58
CA TRP A 82 10.50 3.48 -2.20
C TRP A 82 11.15 4.72 -2.79
N ARG A 83 10.36 5.45 -3.52
CA ARG A 83 10.80 6.72 -4.09
C ARG A 83 9.71 7.75 -4.04
#